data_20a7cb179759602f5aedd4a140247a50
#
_entry.id   20a7cb179759602f5aedd4a140247a50
#
_cell.length_a   1.000
_cell.length_b   1.000
_cell.length_c   1.000
_cell.angle_alpha   90.00
_cell.angle_beta   90.00
_cell.angle_gamma   90.00
#
_symmetry.space_group_name_H-M   'P 1'
#
loop_
_entity.id
_entity.type
_entity.pdbx_description
1 polymer ?
#
loop_
_entity_poly.entity_id
_entity_poly.type
_entity_poly.pdbx_seq_one_letter_code
_entity_poly.pdbx_strand_id
1 'polypeptide(L)'
;MNQFKSYKGFVPGRITTINLLLRRTLLRLFFYSAVITIAAILFISCKEKKQAVTVINKDVYYTCSMHPQVMENDPGNCPICGMKLIAVPKSSTNASTQVRLSAEQIKLGNIQIDTIRNGSIGDEITFTGTLNFNQDKLSSVSARVEGRIERLYFKNIGDYIHKGDKLYDLYSEQLNNAKQEYINALQQESSIGNSIINYHALVESAKNKLLLWGMTNEQINHLAESKQTSTLTSFYSSEEGYMTTLNVKEGDYVTDGGTVAQLANLSTLWAEAQVYTTQMSSLNKSENVSVQIPDLNNLTIKGKIDFVNPEINPDTRISIVRITIPNTNNQLHPGMPVYIIAGNSIRNSITLPVDAVLTDSKGSTVWVQTQPGIYEVRMVQTGINDGNAVEITFGLHAGDIVVTGGAYLINSEYIFEHGANPMAGMDMSNMKM
;
A
#
# COMPACT_ATOMS: atom_id res chain seq x y z
N MET A 1 13.60 58.34 -25.66
CA MET A 1 14.00 59.28 -26.76
C MET A 1 12.96 59.21 -27.85
N ASN A 2 12.23 60.30 -27.90
CA ASN A 2 11.66 60.92 -29.11
C ASN A 2 10.67 60.11 -29.95
N GLN A 3 9.53 60.59 -30.22
CA GLN A 3 8.76 61.85 -30.36
C GLN A 3 7.74 61.66 -31.51
N PHE A 4 6.48 61.96 -31.22
CA PHE A 4 5.59 62.95 -31.82
C PHE A 4 5.33 62.93 -33.34
N LYS A 5 4.04 62.87 -33.75
CA LYS A 5 3.20 63.95 -34.33
C LYS A 5 1.98 63.31 -35.01
N SER A 6 0.77 63.50 -34.62
CA SER A 6 -0.18 64.62 -34.84
C SER A 6 -0.31 65.12 -36.28
N TYR A 7 -1.52 64.93 -36.87
CA TYR A 7 -2.23 66.01 -37.60
C TYR A 7 -3.73 65.66 -37.81
N LYS A 8 -4.53 66.62 -37.44
CA LYS A 8 -5.87 67.08 -37.73
C LYS A 8 -6.35 66.84 -39.19
N GLY A 9 -7.62 66.46 -39.43
CA GLY A 9 -8.82 67.22 -39.39
C GLY A 9 -9.35 67.43 -40.79
N PHE A 10 -10.62 66.98 -41.02
CA PHE A 10 -11.53 67.79 -41.90
C PHE A 10 -12.93 67.14 -41.84
N VAL A 11 -13.94 67.89 -41.47
CA VAL A 11 -15.39 67.66 -41.64
C VAL A 11 -15.78 68.49 -42.85
N PRO A 12 -16.59 68.00 -43.76
CA PRO A 12 -18.02 68.33 -43.76
C PRO A 12 -18.88 67.17 -44.35
N GLY A 13 -20.09 67.04 -44.08
CA GLY A 13 -21.30 67.62 -44.48
C GLY A 13 -22.50 66.76 -44.29
N ARG A 14 -23.43 67.20 -43.48
CA ARG A 14 -24.82 66.72 -43.42
C ARG A 14 -25.45 66.79 -44.81
N ILE A 15 -26.06 65.72 -45.32
CA ILE A 15 -27.27 65.55 -46.16
C ILE A 15 -27.26 64.19 -46.81
N THR A 16 -27.37 63.08 -46.05
CA THR A 16 -27.73 61.75 -46.63
C THR A 16 -28.35 60.83 -45.59
N THR A 17 -28.76 61.33 -44.46
CA THR A 17 -29.21 60.44 -43.33
C THR A 17 -30.70 60.12 -43.33
N ILE A 18 -31.54 60.79 -44.09
CA ILE A 18 -32.98 60.58 -44.07
C ILE A 18 -33.42 59.38 -44.95
N ASN A 19 -32.75 59.15 -46.09
CA ASN A 19 -33.10 58.05 -46.95
C ASN A 19 -32.59 56.66 -46.48
N LEU A 20 -31.60 56.64 -45.61
CA LEU A 20 -31.07 55.39 -45.05
C LEU A 20 -31.93 54.85 -43.91
N LEU A 21 -32.58 55.71 -43.13
CA LEU A 21 -33.46 55.34 -42.05
C LEU A 21 -34.82 54.77 -42.53
N LEU A 22 -35.39 55.35 -43.59
CA LEU A 22 -36.61 54.77 -44.19
C LEU A 22 -36.38 53.42 -44.86
N ARG A 23 -35.23 53.21 -45.46
CA ARG A 23 -34.88 51.91 -46.04
C ARG A 23 -34.62 50.83 -44.98
N ARG A 24 -34.07 51.22 -43.86
CA ARG A 24 -33.83 50.27 -42.72
C ARG A 24 -35.12 49.91 -41.99
N THR A 25 -36.07 50.81 -41.86
CA THR A 25 -37.36 50.52 -41.23
C THR A 25 -38.22 49.66 -42.13
N LEU A 26 -38.25 49.89 -43.43
CA LEU A 26 -38.97 49.03 -44.40
C LEU A 26 -38.36 47.63 -44.50
N LEU A 27 -37.03 47.48 -44.46
CA LEU A 27 -36.35 46.18 -44.44
C LEU A 27 -36.64 45.40 -43.11
N ARG A 28 -36.75 46.12 -42.01
CA ARG A 28 -37.09 45.50 -40.72
C ARG A 28 -38.54 45.03 -40.68
N LEU A 29 -39.48 45.80 -41.21
CA LEU A 29 -40.87 45.40 -41.29
C LEU A 29 -41.07 44.18 -42.22
N PHE A 30 -40.28 44.11 -43.33
CA PHE A 30 -40.31 42.93 -44.20
C PHE A 30 -39.72 41.68 -43.54
N PHE A 31 -38.66 41.88 -42.72
CA PHE A 31 -38.08 40.79 -41.97
C PHE A 31 -39.00 40.28 -40.85
N TYR A 32 -39.70 41.20 -40.13
CA TYR A 32 -40.69 40.79 -39.12
C TYR A 32 -41.92 40.09 -39.72
N SER A 33 -42.40 40.53 -40.89
CA SER A 33 -43.48 39.86 -41.58
C SER A 33 -43.09 38.47 -42.09
N ALA A 34 -41.85 38.29 -42.59
CA ALA A 34 -41.31 37.00 -43.00
C ALA A 34 -41.13 36.04 -41.83
N VAL A 35 -40.66 36.54 -40.65
CA VAL A 35 -40.53 35.72 -39.44
C VAL A 35 -41.89 35.30 -38.88
N ILE A 36 -42.90 36.17 -38.93
CA ILE A 36 -44.28 35.86 -38.50
C ILE A 36 -44.95 34.83 -39.43
N THR A 37 -44.70 34.91 -40.73
CA THR A 37 -45.23 33.92 -41.68
C THR A 37 -44.53 32.54 -41.54
N ILE A 38 -43.22 32.53 -41.29
CA ILE A 38 -42.48 31.29 -41.01
C ILE A 38 -42.91 30.70 -39.69
N ALA A 39 -43.15 31.51 -38.65
CA ALA A 39 -43.67 31.04 -37.35
C ALA A 39 -45.11 30.48 -37.49
N ALA A 40 -45.99 31.11 -38.30
CA ALA A 40 -47.33 30.61 -38.55
C ALA A 40 -47.34 29.28 -39.34
N ILE A 41 -46.38 29.08 -40.26
CA ILE A 41 -46.24 27.80 -40.99
C ILE A 41 -45.75 26.66 -40.07
N LEU A 42 -44.89 26.98 -39.08
CA LEU A 42 -44.44 26.00 -38.09
C LEU A 42 -45.51 25.53 -37.11
N PHE A 43 -46.58 26.36 -36.88
CA PHE A 43 -47.70 25.96 -36.03
C PHE A 43 -48.78 25.10 -36.73
N ILE A 44 -48.74 24.97 -38.04
CA ILE A 44 -49.75 24.17 -38.82
C ILE A 44 -49.23 22.73 -39.04
N SER A 45 -48.02 22.38 -38.71
CA SER A 45 -47.43 21.06 -38.99
C SER A 45 -47.55 20.04 -37.83
N CYS A 46 -48.33 20.30 -36.80
CA CYS A 46 -48.66 19.29 -35.79
C CYS A 46 -50.02 18.62 -36.15
N LYS A 47 -50.01 17.74 -37.14
CA LYS A 47 -50.99 16.67 -37.17
C LYS A 47 -50.58 15.58 -36.20
N GLU A 48 -51.20 15.58 -35.02
CA GLU A 48 -51.16 14.42 -34.11
C GLU A 48 -51.57 13.16 -34.89
N LYS A 49 -50.60 12.27 -35.11
CA LYS A 49 -50.93 10.86 -35.31
C LYS A 49 -51.56 10.37 -34.01
N LYS A 50 -52.84 10.12 -33.98
CA LYS A 50 -53.48 9.31 -32.95
C LYS A 50 -52.69 8.00 -32.86
N GLN A 51 -51.78 7.92 -31.90
CA GLN A 51 -51.29 6.64 -31.42
C GLN A 51 -52.48 5.91 -30.84
N ALA A 52 -52.72 4.71 -31.31
CA ALA A 52 -53.68 3.80 -30.71
C ALA A 52 -53.35 3.76 -29.21
N VAL A 53 -54.28 4.14 -28.39
CA VAL A 53 -54.23 3.97 -26.94
C VAL A 53 -54.12 2.47 -26.72
N THR A 54 -52.88 1.99 -26.58
CA THR A 54 -52.61 0.69 -26.03
C THR A 54 -53.07 0.78 -24.58
N VAL A 55 -54.11 0.08 -24.26
CA VAL A 55 -54.60 -0.10 -22.91
C VAL A 55 -53.43 -0.57 -22.11
N ILE A 56 -52.86 0.33 -21.28
CA ILE A 56 -51.79 0.00 -20.33
C ILE A 56 -52.45 -0.94 -19.34
N ASN A 57 -52.22 -2.23 -19.55
CA ASN A 57 -52.60 -3.24 -18.60
C ASN A 57 -51.67 -3.02 -17.38
N LYS A 58 -52.17 -2.46 -16.28
CA LYS A 58 -51.41 -2.14 -15.06
C LYS A 58 -50.79 -3.37 -14.42
N ASP A 59 -51.07 -4.56 -14.92
CA ASP A 59 -50.67 -5.84 -14.33
C ASP A 59 -49.54 -6.55 -15.12
N VAL A 60 -48.86 -5.85 -16.01
CA VAL A 60 -47.68 -6.38 -16.73
C VAL A 60 -46.48 -5.47 -16.57
N TYR A 61 -45.29 -6.04 -16.57
CA TYR A 61 -44.04 -5.34 -16.77
C TYR A 61 -43.31 -5.95 -17.98
N TYR A 62 -42.35 -5.23 -18.51
CA TYR A 62 -41.61 -5.63 -19.70
C TYR A 62 -40.14 -5.94 -19.31
N THR A 63 -39.64 -7.12 -19.68
CA THR A 63 -38.28 -7.54 -19.39
C THR A 63 -37.58 -8.10 -20.63
N CYS A 64 -36.27 -8.22 -20.57
CA CYS A 64 -35.45 -8.78 -21.64
C CYS A 64 -35.11 -10.23 -21.32
N SER A 65 -35.29 -11.16 -22.27
CA SER A 65 -34.93 -12.57 -22.10
C SER A 65 -33.43 -12.80 -21.84
N MET A 66 -32.58 -11.89 -22.31
CA MET A 66 -31.10 -11.96 -22.10
C MET A 66 -30.63 -11.15 -20.91
N HIS A 67 -31.39 -10.15 -20.45
CA HIS A 67 -31.08 -9.28 -19.34
C HIS A 67 -32.27 -9.16 -18.40
N PRO A 68 -32.54 -10.16 -17.58
CA PRO A 68 -33.74 -10.21 -16.71
C PRO A 68 -33.79 -9.07 -15.69
N GLN A 69 -32.64 -8.43 -15.40
CA GLN A 69 -32.54 -7.27 -14.52
C GLN A 69 -33.16 -6.00 -15.11
N VAL A 70 -33.40 -5.96 -16.44
CA VAL A 70 -34.10 -4.85 -17.09
C VAL A 70 -35.58 -5.04 -16.93
N MET A 71 -36.25 -4.23 -16.12
CA MET A 71 -37.67 -4.20 -15.87
C MET A 71 -38.23 -2.81 -16.16
N GLU A 72 -39.08 -2.70 -17.16
CA GLU A 72 -39.72 -1.46 -17.59
C GLU A 72 -41.23 -1.57 -17.47
N ASN A 73 -41.92 -0.47 -17.19
CA ASN A 73 -43.36 -0.45 -17.10
C ASN A 73 -44.03 -0.28 -18.48
N ASP A 74 -43.25 0.09 -19.48
CA ASP A 74 -43.74 0.35 -20.84
C ASP A 74 -43.08 -0.57 -21.86
N PRO A 75 -43.77 -0.94 -22.95
CA PRO A 75 -43.17 -1.71 -24.01
C PRO A 75 -42.05 -0.93 -24.72
N GLY A 76 -40.90 -1.56 -24.89
CA GLY A 76 -39.73 -0.90 -25.48
C GLY A 76 -38.66 -1.89 -25.90
N ASN A 77 -37.44 -1.36 -26.09
CA ASN A 77 -36.25 -2.15 -26.35
C ASN A 77 -35.36 -2.16 -25.13
N CYS A 78 -34.68 -3.28 -24.90
CA CYS A 78 -33.69 -3.41 -23.80
C CYS A 78 -32.55 -2.39 -23.97
N PRO A 79 -32.24 -1.56 -22.95
CA PRO A 79 -31.19 -0.55 -23.02
C PRO A 79 -29.79 -1.15 -23.14
N ILE A 80 -29.64 -2.44 -22.81
CA ILE A 80 -28.35 -3.13 -22.82
C ILE A 80 -28.04 -3.80 -24.15
N CYS A 81 -29.07 -4.50 -24.76
CA CYS A 81 -28.84 -5.28 -25.98
C CYS A 81 -29.74 -4.87 -27.16
N GLY A 82 -30.66 -3.89 -27.00
CA GLY A 82 -31.53 -3.39 -28.07
C GLY A 82 -32.66 -4.32 -28.48
N MET A 83 -32.79 -5.52 -27.92
CA MET A 83 -33.87 -6.46 -28.23
C MET A 83 -35.20 -5.98 -27.65
N LYS A 84 -36.33 -6.32 -28.33
CA LYS A 84 -37.66 -6.04 -27.80
C LYS A 84 -37.89 -6.68 -26.45
N LEU A 85 -38.39 -5.92 -25.50
CA LEU A 85 -38.83 -6.40 -24.21
C LEU A 85 -40.10 -7.26 -24.34
N ILE A 86 -40.21 -8.30 -23.53
CA ILE A 86 -41.31 -9.24 -23.47
C ILE A 86 -42.22 -8.83 -22.31
N ALA A 87 -43.54 -8.80 -22.54
CA ALA A 87 -44.52 -8.53 -21.51
C ALA A 87 -44.68 -9.73 -20.58
N VAL A 88 -44.50 -9.52 -19.28
CA VAL A 88 -44.67 -10.53 -18.24
C VAL A 88 -45.77 -10.06 -17.28
N PRO A 89 -46.78 -10.89 -16.97
CA PRO A 89 -47.84 -10.49 -16.04
C PRO A 89 -47.30 -10.32 -14.62
N LYS A 90 -47.69 -9.23 -13.95
CA LYS A 90 -47.47 -9.06 -12.51
C LYS A 90 -48.44 -10.03 -11.80
N SER A 91 -47.98 -11.23 -11.49
CA SER A 91 -48.84 -12.14 -10.72
C SER A 91 -49.06 -11.59 -9.30
N SER A 92 -50.25 -11.12 -9.04
CA SER A 92 -50.73 -10.72 -7.73
C SER A 92 -51.16 -11.95 -6.94
N THR A 93 -50.21 -12.75 -6.47
CA THR A 93 -50.53 -13.73 -5.42
C THR A 93 -49.25 -14.17 -4.75
N ASN A 94 -49.20 -13.93 -3.44
CA ASN A 94 -48.24 -14.46 -2.47
C ASN A 94 -46.88 -14.79 -3.10
N ALA A 95 -45.96 -13.86 -3.08
CA ALA A 95 -44.60 -14.08 -3.56
C ALA A 95 -44.04 -15.28 -2.80
N SER A 96 -44.18 -16.49 -3.37
CA SER A 96 -43.48 -17.66 -2.90
C SER A 96 -41.99 -17.34 -3.00
N THR A 97 -41.28 -17.28 -1.90
CA THR A 97 -39.84 -17.11 -1.86
C THR A 97 -39.09 -18.35 -2.32
N GLN A 98 -39.80 -19.33 -2.86
CA GLN A 98 -39.30 -20.67 -3.17
C GLN A 98 -39.31 -20.93 -4.69
N VAL A 99 -38.26 -21.63 -5.12
CA VAL A 99 -38.12 -22.20 -6.47
C VAL A 99 -38.05 -23.70 -6.37
N ARG A 100 -38.74 -24.40 -7.26
CA ARG A 100 -38.68 -25.87 -7.37
C ARG A 100 -37.96 -26.25 -8.65
N LEU A 101 -36.88 -26.99 -8.53
CA LEU A 101 -36.11 -27.52 -9.65
C LEU A 101 -36.23 -29.03 -9.75
N SER A 102 -36.31 -29.54 -10.96
CA SER A 102 -36.21 -30.96 -11.24
C SER A 102 -34.78 -31.50 -11.08
N ALA A 103 -34.63 -32.80 -10.94
CA ALA A 103 -33.31 -33.44 -10.84
C ALA A 103 -32.45 -33.17 -12.09
N GLU A 104 -33.07 -33.06 -13.27
CA GLU A 104 -32.43 -32.75 -14.54
C GLU A 104 -31.95 -31.30 -14.57
N GLN A 105 -32.74 -30.36 -14.10
CA GLN A 105 -32.38 -28.94 -14.01
C GLN A 105 -31.22 -28.72 -13.03
N ILE A 106 -31.24 -29.38 -11.87
CA ILE A 106 -30.16 -29.35 -10.87
C ILE A 106 -28.86 -29.84 -11.51
N LYS A 107 -28.90 -30.96 -12.24
CA LYS A 107 -27.73 -31.54 -12.89
C LYS A 107 -27.20 -30.65 -14.03
N LEU A 108 -28.10 -30.14 -14.89
CA LEU A 108 -27.72 -29.25 -16.00
C LEU A 108 -27.17 -27.90 -15.51
N GLY A 109 -27.77 -27.38 -14.45
CA GLY A 109 -27.34 -26.13 -13.82
C GLY A 109 -26.10 -26.25 -12.94
N ASN A 110 -25.54 -27.47 -12.78
CA ASN A 110 -24.42 -27.76 -11.87
C ASN A 110 -24.65 -27.13 -10.48
N ILE A 111 -25.88 -27.27 -9.97
CA ILE A 111 -26.23 -26.72 -8.66
C ILE A 111 -25.52 -27.55 -7.58
N GLN A 112 -24.64 -26.87 -6.84
CA GLN A 112 -23.93 -27.48 -5.72
C GLN A 112 -24.49 -26.95 -4.42
N ILE A 113 -24.64 -27.83 -3.44
CA ILE A 113 -25.10 -27.49 -2.10
C ILE A 113 -24.11 -27.98 -1.06
N ASP A 114 -23.98 -27.25 0.00
CA ASP A 114 -23.19 -27.68 1.18
C ASP A 114 -23.92 -27.34 2.46
N THR A 115 -23.65 -28.13 3.52
CA THR A 115 -24.17 -27.86 4.86
C THR A 115 -23.25 -26.87 5.55
N ILE A 116 -23.80 -25.75 5.98
CA ILE A 116 -23.03 -24.69 6.61
C ILE A 116 -22.42 -25.15 7.93
N ARG A 117 -21.13 -24.85 8.07
CA ARG A 117 -20.38 -25.01 9.31
C ARG A 117 -19.66 -23.70 9.63
N ASN A 118 -19.27 -23.53 10.89
CA ASN A 118 -18.36 -22.45 11.24
C ASN A 118 -17.02 -22.70 10.55
N GLY A 119 -16.61 -21.77 9.72
CA GLY A 119 -15.31 -21.69 9.11
C GLY A 119 -14.45 -20.63 9.79
N SER A 120 -13.21 -20.54 9.39
CA SER A 120 -12.32 -19.45 9.79
C SER A 120 -12.14 -18.49 8.60
N ILE A 121 -12.42 -17.23 8.82
CA ILE A 121 -12.16 -16.17 7.85
C ILE A 121 -11.32 -15.08 8.48
N GLY A 122 -10.38 -14.53 7.74
CA GLY A 122 -9.55 -13.42 8.17
C GLY A 122 -9.15 -12.58 6.97
N ASP A 123 -9.08 -11.28 7.16
CA ASP A 123 -8.48 -10.38 6.17
C ASP A 123 -6.96 -10.52 6.27
N GLU A 124 -6.35 -11.23 5.33
CA GLU A 124 -4.91 -11.16 5.14
C GLU A 124 -4.59 -10.00 4.21
N ILE A 125 -3.90 -9.01 4.74
CA ILE A 125 -3.40 -7.90 3.94
C ILE A 125 -1.91 -8.15 3.68
N THR A 126 -1.54 -8.19 2.40
CA THR A 126 -0.16 -8.35 1.98
C THR A 126 0.43 -7.00 1.58
N PHE A 127 1.54 -6.65 2.21
CA PHE A 127 2.34 -5.47 1.88
C PHE A 127 3.64 -5.91 1.20
N THR A 128 4.05 -5.15 0.20
CA THR A 128 5.37 -5.33 -0.41
C THR A 128 6.41 -4.53 0.36
N GLY A 129 7.61 -5.06 0.44
CA GLY A 129 8.71 -4.42 1.15
C GLY A 129 10.06 -4.94 0.70
N THR A 130 11.09 -4.47 1.38
CA THR A 130 12.48 -4.88 1.17
C THR A 130 13.18 -5.10 2.49
N LEU A 131 14.16 -5.99 2.52
CA LEU A 131 15.06 -6.13 3.64
C LEU A 131 16.10 -5.01 3.62
N ASN A 132 16.30 -4.37 4.74
CA ASN A 132 17.30 -3.32 4.93
C ASN A 132 18.20 -3.63 6.14
N PHE A 133 19.33 -2.96 6.17
CA PHE A 133 20.20 -3.02 7.35
C PHE A 133 19.46 -2.55 8.59
N ASN A 134 19.62 -3.27 9.67
CA ASN A 134 19.23 -2.76 10.98
C ASN A 134 20.19 -1.62 11.37
N GLN A 135 19.69 -0.39 11.35
CA GLN A 135 20.50 0.81 11.64
C GLN A 135 21.04 0.82 13.06
N ASP A 136 20.37 0.15 14.02
CA ASP A 136 20.85 0.01 15.39
C ASP A 136 22.07 -0.94 15.48
N LYS A 137 22.35 -1.69 14.41
CA LYS A 137 23.47 -2.61 14.27
C LYS A 137 24.53 -2.13 13.27
N LEU A 138 24.41 -0.87 12.84
CA LEU A 138 25.47 -0.21 12.10
C LEU A 138 26.47 0.38 13.08
N SER A 139 27.75 0.14 12.85
CA SER A 139 28.85 0.75 13.60
C SER A 139 29.75 1.52 12.66
N SER A 140 30.22 2.68 13.12
CA SER A 140 31.16 3.51 12.38
C SER A 140 32.54 3.37 12.94
N VAL A 141 33.51 3.04 12.10
CA VAL A 141 34.92 3.05 12.42
C VAL A 141 35.43 4.45 12.07
N SER A 142 35.70 5.26 13.10
CA SER A 142 36.24 6.62 12.92
C SER A 142 37.68 6.69 13.36
N ALA A 143 38.48 7.52 12.69
CA ALA A 143 39.80 7.86 13.10
C ALA A 143 39.74 8.66 14.42
N ARG A 144 40.52 8.25 15.42
CA ARG A 144 40.59 8.90 16.75
C ARG A 144 41.75 9.91 16.89
N VAL A 145 42.52 10.01 15.85
CA VAL A 145 43.66 10.95 15.73
C VAL A 145 43.89 11.19 14.24
N GLU A 146 44.33 12.38 13.91
CA GLU A 146 44.72 12.74 12.56
C GLU A 146 45.97 12.01 12.09
N GLY A 147 46.04 11.70 10.80
CA GLY A 147 47.21 11.06 10.23
C GLY A 147 46.99 10.55 8.82
N ARG A 148 48.04 9.95 8.25
CA ARG A 148 48.00 9.33 6.93
C ARG A 148 47.83 7.82 7.06
N ILE A 149 46.90 7.24 6.32
CA ILE A 149 46.71 5.79 6.20
C ILE A 149 47.82 5.21 5.34
N GLU A 150 48.71 4.41 5.93
CA GLU A 150 49.83 3.77 5.20
C GLU A 150 49.44 2.43 4.62
N ARG A 151 48.55 1.70 5.27
CA ARG A 151 48.11 0.38 4.84
C ARG A 151 46.68 0.12 5.28
N LEU A 152 45.88 -0.46 4.36
CA LEU A 152 44.55 -1.01 4.62
C LEU A 152 44.58 -2.54 4.53
N TYR A 153 44.03 -3.22 5.51
CA TYR A 153 43.94 -4.69 5.55
C TYR A 153 42.68 -5.23 4.93
N PHE A 154 41.60 -4.46 4.93
CA PHE A 154 40.31 -4.73 4.27
C PHE A 154 40.09 -3.66 3.20
N LYS A 155 39.82 -4.09 1.98
CA LYS A 155 39.78 -3.19 0.82
C LYS A 155 38.46 -3.27 0.04
N ASN A 156 37.63 -4.28 0.35
CA ASN A 156 36.40 -4.50 -0.39
C ASN A 156 35.18 -4.29 0.48
N ILE A 157 34.18 -3.62 -0.08
CA ILE A 157 32.84 -3.62 0.49
C ILE A 157 32.32 -5.07 0.45
N GLY A 158 31.73 -5.53 1.56
CA GLY A 158 31.29 -6.92 1.74
C GLY A 158 32.28 -7.83 2.47
N ASP A 159 33.54 -7.37 2.72
CA ASP A 159 34.47 -8.12 3.57
C ASP A 159 33.89 -8.23 5.00
N TYR A 160 33.98 -9.43 5.57
CA TYR A 160 33.60 -9.64 6.97
C TYR A 160 34.78 -9.35 7.88
N ILE A 161 34.56 -8.54 8.88
CA ILE A 161 35.58 -8.10 9.85
C ILE A 161 35.19 -8.66 11.21
N HIS A 162 36.13 -9.34 11.86
CA HIS A 162 35.93 -9.81 13.22
C HIS A 162 36.40 -8.74 14.23
N LYS A 163 35.83 -8.79 15.40
CA LYS A 163 36.31 -7.98 16.52
C LYS A 163 37.76 -8.29 16.81
N GLY A 164 38.62 -7.27 16.84
CA GLY A 164 40.04 -7.40 17.04
C GLY A 164 40.86 -7.56 15.75
N ASP A 165 40.23 -7.63 14.59
CA ASP A 165 40.94 -7.64 13.32
C ASP A 165 41.65 -6.30 13.08
N LYS A 166 42.84 -6.38 12.49
CA LYS A 166 43.62 -5.21 12.14
C LYS A 166 43.02 -4.53 10.91
N LEU A 167 42.62 -3.27 11.06
CA LEU A 167 41.94 -2.52 10.02
C LEU A 167 42.90 -1.74 9.13
N TYR A 168 43.76 -0.92 9.78
CA TYR A 168 44.70 -0.08 9.06
C TYR A 168 45.92 0.27 9.93
N ASP A 169 46.99 0.64 9.26
CA ASP A 169 48.16 1.26 9.86
C ASP A 169 48.16 2.77 9.58
N LEU A 170 48.32 3.56 10.62
CA LEU A 170 48.31 5.02 10.56
C LEU A 170 49.70 5.59 10.90
N TYR A 171 50.16 6.51 10.08
CA TYR A 171 51.23 7.44 10.43
C TYR A 171 50.60 8.71 11.01
N SER A 172 50.89 9.00 12.25
CA SER A 172 50.44 10.23 12.93
C SER A 172 51.58 10.83 13.73
N GLU A 173 51.89 12.07 13.42
CA GLU A 173 52.94 12.82 14.15
C GLU A 173 52.51 13.07 15.61
N GLN A 174 51.24 13.44 15.78
CA GLN A 174 50.70 13.68 17.13
C GLN A 174 50.75 12.43 17.99
N LEU A 175 50.37 11.26 17.45
CA LEU A 175 50.42 10.00 18.16
C LEU A 175 51.85 9.57 18.48
N ASN A 176 52.78 9.80 17.55
CA ASN A 176 54.19 9.50 17.78
C ASN A 176 54.79 10.38 18.90
N ASN A 177 54.42 11.67 18.92
CA ASN A 177 54.82 12.57 20.00
C ASN A 177 54.26 12.13 21.36
N ALA A 178 52.99 11.71 21.41
CA ALA A 178 52.35 11.18 22.63
C ALA A 178 52.99 9.88 23.13
N LYS A 179 53.36 8.97 22.21
CA LYS A 179 54.13 7.76 22.58
C LYS A 179 55.47 8.12 23.24
N GLN A 180 56.19 9.09 22.66
CA GLN A 180 57.46 9.55 23.22
C GLN A 180 57.25 10.24 24.57
N GLU A 181 56.18 11.02 24.74
CA GLU A 181 55.78 11.63 26.01
C GLU A 181 55.57 10.55 27.10
N TYR A 182 54.85 9.46 26.77
CA TYR A 182 54.60 8.34 27.66
C TYR A 182 55.93 7.62 28.07
N ILE A 183 56.81 7.33 27.11
CA ILE A 183 58.12 6.73 27.38
C ILE A 183 58.96 7.62 28.31
N ASN A 184 58.99 8.93 28.04
CA ASN A 184 59.72 9.88 28.85
C ASN A 184 59.17 9.94 30.30
N ALA A 185 57.87 9.91 30.47
CA ALA A 185 57.19 9.87 31.77
C ALA A 185 57.59 8.61 32.57
N LEU A 186 57.60 7.42 31.92
CA LEU A 186 58.03 6.14 32.52
C LEU A 186 59.52 6.19 32.95
N GLN A 187 60.34 6.78 32.11
CA GLN A 187 61.84 6.92 32.49
C GLN A 187 61.99 7.82 33.66
N GLN A 188 61.28 8.94 33.76
CA GLN A 188 61.30 9.86 34.87
C GLN A 188 60.81 9.23 36.18
N GLU A 189 59.69 8.48 36.12
CA GLU A 189 59.16 7.72 37.27
C GLU A 189 60.21 6.75 37.83
N SER A 190 60.90 6.02 36.92
CA SER A 190 61.90 5.03 37.31
C SER A 190 63.23 5.63 37.84
N SER A 191 63.54 6.87 37.46
CA SER A 191 64.86 7.49 37.72
C SER A 191 64.89 8.40 38.96
N ILE A 192 63.75 8.95 39.40
CA ILE A 192 63.66 9.99 40.41
C ILE A 192 62.83 9.53 41.60
N GLY A 193 63.52 8.91 42.59
CA GLY A 193 62.94 8.28 43.79
C GLY A 193 62.33 9.19 44.87
N ASN A 194 62.46 10.53 44.82
CA ASN A 194 61.84 11.46 45.77
C ASN A 194 61.71 12.87 45.20
N SER A 195 60.64 13.09 44.45
CA SER A 195 60.36 14.42 43.92
C SER A 195 59.00 14.94 44.40
N ILE A 196 58.92 16.27 44.46
CA ILE A 196 57.64 17.00 44.71
C ILE A 196 56.63 16.75 43.60
N ILE A 197 57.05 16.19 42.46
CA ILE A 197 56.23 15.93 41.27
C ILE A 197 55.74 14.50 41.36
N ASN A 198 54.43 14.32 41.21
CA ASN A 198 53.74 13.00 41.10
C ASN A 198 53.95 12.44 39.70
N TYR A 199 55.07 11.76 39.45
CA TYR A 199 55.37 11.14 38.15
C TYR A 199 54.36 10.00 37.78
N HIS A 200 53.84 9.30 38.77
CA HIS A 200 52.80 8.28 38.54
C HIS A 200 51.56 8.86 37.89
N ALA A 201 51.08 10.00 38.37
CA ALA A 201 49.94 10.70 37.74
C ALA A 201 50.25 11.15 36.30
N LEU A 202 51.52 11.51 36.00
CA LEU A 202 51.91 11.87 34.64
C LEU A 202 51.92 10.67 33.71
N VAL A 203 52.42 9.51 34.16
CA VAL A 203 52.41 8.26 33.42
C VAL A 203 50.97 7.83 33.12
N GLU A 204 50.08 7.84 34.13
CA GLU A 204 48.66 7.50 33.94
C GLU A 204 47.97 8.47 33.00
N SER A 205 48.26 9.75 33.06
CA SER A 205 47.71 10.75 32.14
C SER A 205 48.14 10.50 30.69
N ALA A 206 49.45 10.24 30.48
CA ALA A 206 49.96 9.94 29.13
C ALA A 206 49.41 8.60 28.58
N LYS A 207 49.26 7.57 29.44
CA LYS A 207 48.66 6.30 29.11
C LYS A 207 47.19 6.49 28.68
N ASN A 208 46.42 7.23 29.45
CA ASN A 208 45.02 7.51 29.16
C ASN A 208 44.84 8.27 27.83
N LYS A 209 45.76 9.20 27.53
CA LYS A 209 45.79 9.90 26.24
C LYS A 209 45.96 8.91 25.06
N LEU A 210 46.88 7.94 25.18
CA LEU A 210 47.10 6.91 24.15
C LEU A 210 45.88 5.98 24.00
N LEU A 211 45.23 5.61 25.11
CA LEU A 211 43.97 4.83 25.07
C LEU A 211 42.84 5.58 24.40
N LEU A 212 42.65 6.86 24.71
CA LEU A 212 41.66 7.71 24.09
C LEU A 212 41.89 7.83 22.58
N TRP A 213 43.13 7.86 22.13
CA TRP A 213 43.50 7.89 20.71
C TRP A 213 43.46 6.52 20.03
N GLY A 214 43.00 5.47 20.75
CA GLY A 214 42.66 4.16 20.18
C GLY A 214 43.79 3.14 20.19
N MET A 215 44.88 3.37 20.88
CA MET A 215 45.86 2.31 21.13
C MET A 215 45.29 1.30 22.12
N THR A 216 45.59 0.01 21.89
CA THR A 216 45.20 -1.04 22.83
C THR A 216 46.12 -1.12 24.03
N ASN A 217 45.63 -1.72 25.13
CA ASN A 217 46.48 -1.96 26.32
C ASN A 217 47.73 -2.78 25.97
N GLU A 218 47.61 -3.78 25.08
CA GLU A 218 48.73 -4.62 24.63
C GLU A 218 49.77 -3.79 23.90
N GLN A 219 49.36 -2.86 23.03
CA GLN A 219 50.26 -1.97 22.34
C GLN A 219 51.00 -1.02 23.31
N ILE A 220 50.30 -0.49 24.30
CA ILE A 220 50.88 0.41 25.31
C ILE A 220 51.84 -0.35 26.24
N ASN A 221 51.51 -1.58 26.65
CA ASN A 221 52.41 -2.42 27.44
C ASN A 221 53.67 -2.77 26.65
N HIS A 222 53.53 -3.17 25.37
CA HIS A 222 54.68 -3.41 24.52
C HIS A 222 55.56 -2.15 24.34
N LEU A 223 54.92 -0.97 24.23
CA LEU A 223 55.64 0.31 24.16
C LEU A 223 56.40 0.59 25.45
N ALA A 224 55.82 0.28 26.62
CA ALA A 224 56.47 0.44 27.91
C ALA A 224 57.70 -0.49 28.10
N GLU A 225 57.58 -1.75 27.64
CA GLU A 225 58.65 -2.75 27.70
C GLU A 225 59.78 -2.46 26.72
N SER A 226 59.44 -2.22 25.45
CA SER A 226 60.42 -2.01 24.38
C SER A 226 61.12 -0.66 24.46
N LYS A 227 60.42 0.35 24.99
CA LYS A 227 60.85 1.76 25.03
C LYS A 227 61.25 2.31 23.64
N GLN A 228 60.69 1.69 22.60
CA GLN A 228 60.93 2.08 21.20
C GLN A 228 59.62 2.48 20.54
N THR A 229 59.61 3.64 19.91
CA THR A 229 58.45 4.11 19.16
C THR A 229 58.51 3.59 17.73
N SER A 230 57.44 2.87 17.31
CA SER A 230 57.20 2.64 15.88
C SER A 230 56.57 3.90 15.30
N THR A 231 56.97 4.25 14.08
CA THR A 231 56.35 5.37 13.33
C THR A 231 54.93 5.10 12.93
N LEU A 232 54.55 3.81 12.76
CA LEU A 232 53.22 3.36 12.40
C LEU A 232 52.51 2.79 13.63
N THR A 233 51.21 3.04 13.69
CA THR A 233 50.32 2.46 14.71
C THR A 233 49.21 1.72 14.05
N SER A 234 48.98 0.47 14.46
CA SER A 234 47.91 -0.36 13.96
C SER A 234 46.62 -0.09 14.73
N PHE A 235 45.55 0.04 14.00
CA PHE A 235 44.18 0.19 14.55
C PHE A 235 43.39 -1.06 14.29
N TYR A 236 42.58 -1.44 15.29
CA TYR A 236 41.82 -2.71 15.29
C TYR A 236 40.35 -2.44 15.41
N SER A 237 39.53 -3.36 14.86
CA SER A 237 38.08 -3.26 14.99
C SER A 237 37.63 -3.52 16.42
N SER A 238 36.76 -2.66 16.93
CA SER A 238 36.05 -2.87 18.20
C SER A 238 34.80 -3.72 18.05
N GLU A 239 34.28 -3.80 16.83
CA GLU A 239 33.05 -4.46 16.48
C GLU A 239 33.27 -5.47 15.36
N GLU A 240 32.32 -6.37 15.17
CA GLU A 240 32.31 -7.32 14.07
C GLU A 240 31.15 -7.03 13.09
N GLY A 241 31.36 -7.32 11.82
CA GLY A 241 30.33 -7.12 10.81
C GLY A 241 30.88 -7.07 9.39
N TYR A 242 29.96 -6.92 8.45
CA TYR A 242 30.31 -6.72 7.05
C TYR A 242 30.58 -5.26 6.76
N MET A 243 31.65 -4.98 6.03
CA MET A 243 31.96 -3.62 5.59
C MET A 243 30.91 -3.15 4.57
N THR A 244 30.18 -2.10 4.90
CA THR A 244 29.17 -1.50 4.03
C THR A 244 29.70 -0.32 3.24
N THR A 245 30.62 0.44 3.84
CA THR A 245 31.31 1.57 3.19
C THR A 245 32.76 1.61 3.61
N LEU A 246 33.62 2.05 2.69
CA LEU A 246 35.02 2.35 2.93
C LEU A 246 35.29 3.73 2.33
N ASN A 247 35.54 4.72 3.18
CA ASN A 247 35.65 6.13 2.79
C ASN A 247 37.11 6.61 2.56
N VAL A 248 38.07 5.71 2.71
CA VAL A 248 39.50 6.04 2.65
C VAL A 248 40.25 5.03 1.80
N LYS A 249 41.43 5.46 1.31
CA LYS A 249 42.41 4.65 0.57
C LYS A 249 43.77 4.74 1.23
N GLU A 250 44.65 3.81 0.86
CA GLU A 250 46.08 3.92 1.24
C GLU A 250 46.65 5.22 0.69
N GLY A 251 47.31 5.97 1.53
CA GLY A 251 47.85 7.30 1.23
C GLY A 251 46.98 8.48 1.63
N ASP A 252 45.69 8.25 1.92
CA ASP A 252 44.77 9.33 2.31
C ASP A 252 45.07 9.83 3.73
N TYR A 253 44.81 11.12 3.92
CA TYR A 253 44.85 11.75 5.24
C TYR A 253 43.46 11.70 5.87
N VAL A 254 43.41 11.29 7.13
CA VAL A 254 42.20 11.32 7.95
C VAL A 254 42.34 12.36 9.05
N THR A 255 41.25 13.03 9.37
CA THR A 255 41.12 13.94 10.49
C THR A 255 40.55 13.24 11.71
N ASP A 256 40.71 13.80 12.90
CA ASP A 256 40.03 13.32 14.11
C ASP A 256 38.52 13.30 13.91
N GLY A 257 37.85 12.19 14.24
CA GLY A 257 36.43 11.95 14.03
C GLY A 257 36.04 11.57 12.59
N GLY A 258 36.97 11.59 11.63
CA GLY A 258 36.74 11.23 10.24
C GLY A 258 36.34 9.75 10.12
N THR A 259 35.23 9.44 9.41
CA THR A 259 34.76 8.07 9.20
C THR A 259 35.65 7.34 8.20
N VAL A 260 36.30 6.28 8.65
CA VAL A 260 37.15 5.38 7.84
C VAL A 260 36.30 4.34 7.12
N ALA A 261 35.42 3.63 7.84
CA ALA A 261 34.57 2.60 7.33
C ALA A 261 33.26 2.51 8.14
N GLN A 262 32.26 1.87 7.57
CA GLN A 262 31.06 1.45 8.31
C GLN A 262 30.91 -0.05 8.24
N LEU A 263 30.51 -0.64 9.35
CA LEU A 263 30.26 -2.06 9.50
C LEU A 263 28.79 -2.30 9.83
N ALA A 264 28.20 -3.34 9.25
CA ALA A 264 26.86 -3.80 9.56
C ALA A 264 26.90 -5.20 10.16
N ASN A 265 26.28 -5.38 11.30
CA ASN A 265 26.01 -6.72 11.83
C ASN A 265 24.69 -7.20 11.26
N LEU A 266 24.72 -8.30 10.48
CA LEU A 266 23.56 -8.85 9.80
C LEU A 266 22.78 -9.87 10.64
N SER A 267 23.04 -10.00 11.94
CA SER A 267 22.31 -10.93 12.82
C SER A 267 20.81 -10.65 12.89
N THR A 268 20.42 -9.41 12.64
CA THR A 268 19.04 -8.96 12.49
C THR A 268 18.94 -7.98 11.34
N LEU A 269 17.84 -8.04 10.59
CA LEU A 269 17.53 -7.13 9.50
C LEU A 269 16.19 -6.47 9.74
N TRP A 270 15.95 -5.36 9.08
CA TRP A 270 14.66 -4.70 9.03
C TRP A 270 13.93 -5.07 7.75
N ALA A 271 12.74 -5.66 7.87
CA ALA A 271 11.79 -5.75 6.77
C ALA A 271 10.96 -4.47 6.77
N GLU A 272 11.14 -3.65 5.76
CA GLU A 272 10.46 -2.36 5.60
C GLU A 272 9.34 -2.51 4.58
N ALA A 273 8.08 -2.47 5.06
CA ALA A 273 6.88 -2.52 4.25
C ALA A 273 6.46 -1.14 3.79
N GLN A 274 6.03 -1.06 2.54
CA GLN A 274 5.39 0.12 1.98
C GLN A 274 3.88 0.00 2.16
N VAL A 275 3.30 0.88 2.97
CA VAL A 275 1.88 0.85 3.34
C VAL A 275 1.20 2.12 2.89
N TYR A 276 0.12 2.01 2.12
CA TYR A 276 -0.70 3.15 1.75
C TYR A 276 -1.51 3.66 2.95
N THR A 277 -1.77 4.97 2.99
CA THR A 277 -2.56 5.60 4.06
C THR A 277 -3.92 4.97 4.28
N THR A 278 -4.57 4.51 3.22
CA THR A 278 -5.87 3.81 3.28
C THR A 278 -5.80 2.46 4.01
N GLN A 279 -4.64 1.83 4.02
CA GLN A 279 -4.40 0.53 4.67
C GLN A 279 -3.88 0.67 6.10
N MET A 280 -3.45 1.87 6.51
CA MET A 280 -2.86 2.08 7.84
C MET A 280 -3.86 1.84 8.99
N SER A 281 -5.16 2.06 8.76
CA SER A 281 -6.20 1.81 9.77
C SER A 281 -6.36 0.33 10.11
N SER A 282 -5.94 -0.55 9.20
CA SER A 282 -6.00 -2.01 9.37
C SER A 282 -4.79 -2.58 10.12
N LEU A 283 -3.75 -1.76 10.36
CA LEU A 283 -2.53 -2.18 11.04
C LEU A 283 -2.55 -1.78 12.52
N ASN A 284 -2.33 -2.76 13.38
CA ASN A 284 -2.12 -2.50 14.80
C ASN A 284 -0.62 -2.53 15.13
N LYS A 285 -0.14 -1.51 15.86
CA LYS A 285 1.20 -1.54 16.44
C LYS A 285 1.30 -2.77 17.34
N SER A 286 2.43 -3.49 17.23
CA SER A 286 2.68 -4.72 17.96
C SER A 286 1.92 -5.97 17.45
N GLU A 287 1.31 -5.89 16.28
CA GLU A 287 0.72 -7.05 15.61
C GLU A 287 1.80 -8.04 15.17
N ASN A 288 1.47 -9.32 15.30
CA ASN A 288 2.32 -10.37 14.74
C ASN A 288 2.05 -10.48 13.25
N VAL A 289 3.12 -10.41 12.47
CA VAL A 289 3.08 -10.51 11.02
C VAL A 289 3.96 -11.65 10.53
N SER A 290 3.67 -12.16 9.36
CA SER A 290 4.50 -13.13 8.66
C SER A 290 5.27 -12.42 7.56
N VAL A 291 6.61 -12.51 7.59
CA VAL A 291 7.48 -11.98 6.55
C VAL A 291 7.90 -13.13 5.65
N GLN A 292 7.43 -13.11 4.42
CA GLN A 292 7.73 -14.10 3.40
C GLN A 292 8.81 -13.59 2.46
N ILE A 293 9.83 -14.40 2.24
CA ILE A 293 10.97 -14.10 1.38
C ILE A 293 10.91 -14.99 0.13
N PRO A 294 10.46 -14.46 -1.03
CA PRO A 294 10.29 -15.25 -2.25
C PRO A 294 11.57 -15.90 -2.74
N ASP A 295 12.69 -15.17 -2.66
CA ASP A 295 14.01 -15.60 -3.17
C ASP A 295 14.56 -16.82 -2.41
N LEU A 296 14.01 -17.13 -1.24
CA LEU A 296 14.40 -18.27 -0.40
C LEU A 296 13.28 -19.33 -0.32
N ASN A 297 12.72 -19.73 -1.47
CA ASN A 297 11.64 -20.72 -1.55
C ASN A 297 10.42 -20.35 -0.67
N ASN A 298 10.06 -19.08 -0.65
CA ASN A 298 8.98 -18.55 0.17
C ASN A 298 9.17 -18.81 1.69
N LEU A 299 10.42 -18.74 2.14
CA LEU A 299 10.73 -18.82 3.58
C LEU A 299 9.88 -17.79 4.33
N THR A 300 9.14 -18.27 5.33
CA THR A 300 8.30 -17.42 6.16
C THR A 300 8.87 -17.28 7.55
N ILE A 301 9.09 -16.04 7.99
CA ILE A 301 9.59 -15.70 9.31
C ILE A 301 8.53 -14.90 10.04
N LYS A 302 8.23 -15.29 11.27
CA LYS A 302 7.33 -14.52 12.12
C LYS A 302 8.06 -13.30 12.67
N GLY A 303 7.45 -12.14 12.54
CA GLY A 303 7.94 -10.88 13.05
C GLY A 303 6.84 -10.11 13.77
N LYS A 304 7.21 -8.98 14.33
CA LYS A 304 6.31 -8.06 14.99
C LYS A 304 6.56 -6.65 14.47
N ILE A 305 5.49 -5.91 14.21
CA ILE A 305 5.60 -4.49 13.85
C ILE A 305 6.18 -3.73 15.04
N ASP A 306 7.39 -3.25 14.90
CA ASP A 306 8.12 -2.51 15.94
C ASP A 306 8.05 -0.99 15.72
N PHE A 307 7.91 -0.56 14.48
CA PHE A 307 7.87 0.85 14.14
C PHE A 307 6.95 1.12 12.95
N VAL A 308 6.19 2.21 13.06
CA VAL A 308 5.40 2.79 11.97
C VAL A 308 5.88 4.23 11.81
N ASN A 309 6.39 4.58 10.63
CA ASN A 309 6.85 5.93 10.38
C ASN A 309 5.66 6.91 10.45
N PRO A 310 5.71 7.93 11.32
CA PRO A 310 4.66 8.94 11.39
C PRO A 310 4.62 9.85 10.16
N GLU A 311 5.71 9.90 9.40
CA GLU A 311 5.79 10.67 8.17
C GLU A 311 5.19 9.90 7.01
N ILE A 312 4.33 10.57 6.26
CA ILE A 312 3.73 10.06 5.03
C ILE A 312 4.35 10.83 3.88
N ASN A 313 4.90 10.12 2.91
CA ASN A 313 5.38 10.76 1.70
C ASN A 313 4.20 11.41 0.96
N PRO A 314 4.20 12.74 0.74
CA PRO A 314 3.06 13.44 0.17
C PRO A 314 2.77 13.06 -1.29
N ASP A 315 3.79 12.67 -2.05
CA ASP A 315 3.66 12.35 -3.47
C ASP A 315 3.12 10.94 -3.68
N THR A 316 3.62 9.98 -2.92
CA THR A 316 3.25 8.55 -3.05
C THR A 316 2.15 8.12 -2.09
N ARG A 317 1.89 8.89 -1.02
CA ARG A 317 0.97 8.57 0.09
C ARG A 317 1.33 7.25 0.80
N ILE A 318 2.62 6.92 0.79
CA ILE A 318 3.16 5.72 1.43
C ILE A 318 3.80 6.13 2.77
N SER A 319 3.55 5.32 3.78
CA SER A 319 4.31 5.28 5.03
C SER A 319 5.08 3.97 5.11
N ILE A 320 6.21 3.98 5.81
CA ILE A 320 7.05 2.81 6.00
C ILE A 320 6.73 2.17 7.35
N VAL A 321 6.44 0.89 7.31
CA VAL A 321 6.27 0.04 8.50
C VAL A 321 7.46 -0.89 8.60
N ARG A 322 8.06 -0.98 9.78
CA ARG A 322 9.28 -1.72 10.03
C ARG A 322 9.01 -2.92 10.95
N ILE A 323 9.60 -4.04 10.56
CA ILE A 323 9.56 -5.29 11.30
C ILE A 323 11.01 -5.77 11.47
N THR A 324 11.43 -6.01 12.70
CA THR A 324 12.75 -6.60 12.96
C THR A 324 12.66 -8.11 12.86
N ILE A 325 13.48 -8.70 12.00
CA ILE A 325 13.55 -10.14 11.80
C ILE A 325 14.95 -10.69 12.11
N PRO A 326 15.05 -11.89 12.70
CA PRO A 326 16.32 -12.54 12.96
C PRO A 326 16.90 -13.15 11.68
N ASN A 327 18.22 -13.12 11.54
CA ASN A 327 18.98 -13.73 10.44
C ASN A 327 19.96 -14.79 10.99
N THR A 328 19.42 -15.83 11.61
CA THR A 328 20.22 -16.87 12.31
C THR A 328 21.17 -17.63 11.40
N ASN A 329 20.82 -17.81 10.14
CA ASN A 329 21.63 -18.59 9.18
C ASN A 329 22.41 -17.71 8.20
N ASN A 330 22.42 -16.39 8.38
CA ASN A 330 23.05 -15.41 7.48
C ASN A 330 22.62 -15.54 6.00
N GLN A 331 21.41 -16.09 5.74
CA GLN A 331 20.86 -16.27 4.39
C GLN A 331 20.11 -15.04 3.91
N LEU A 332 19.70 -14.17 4.82
CA LEU A 332 19.00 -12.94 4.50
C LEU A 332 20.02 -11.85 4.18
N HIS A 333 19.79 -11.18 3.06
CA HIS A 333 20.63 -10.07 2.62
C HIS A 333 19.80 -8.79 2.44
N PRO A 334 20.35 -7.63 2.82
CA PRO A 334 19.73 -6.35 2.51
C PRO A 334 19.48 -6.22 0.99
N GLY A 335 18.35 -5.64 0.61
CA GLY A 335 17.92 -5.53 -0.78
C GLY A 335 16.98 -6.64 -1.26
N MET A 336 16.86 -7.77 -0.53
CA MET A 336 15.90 -8.82 -0.89
C MET A 336 14.47 -8.32 -0.78
N PRO A 337 13.60 -8.60 -1.79
CA PRO A 337 12.17 -8.31 -1.70
C PRO A 337 11.50 -9.22 -0.68
N VAL A 338 10.49 -8.69 -0.01
CA VAL A 338 9.68 -9.43 0.98
C VAL A 338 8.21 -9.10 0.83
N TYR A 339 7.36 -10.06 1.18
CA TYR A 339 5.94 -9.85 1.41
C TYR A 339 5.66 -9.91 2.91
N ILE A 340 5.06 -8.86 3.44
CA ILE A 340 4.64 -8.79 4.84
C ILE A 340 3.15 -9.05 4.88
N ILE A 341 2.77 -10.17 5.47
CA ILE A 341 1.40 -10.62 5.59
C ILE A 341 0.95 -10.28 7.01
N ALA A 342 0.09 -9.27 7.11
CA ALA A 342 -0.57 -8.91 8.35
C ALA A 342 -1.94 -9.58 8.34
N GLY A 343 -2.19 -10.44 9.31
CA GLY A 343 -3.47 -11.13 9.49
C GLY A 343 -4.29 -10.38 10.52
N ASN A 344 -5.41 -9.81 10.12
CA ASN A 344 -6.41 -9.43 11.08
C ASN A 344 -7.06 -10.72 11.63
N SER A 345 -7.32 -10.75 12.91
CA SER A 345 -7.75 -11.91 13.68
C SER A 345 -8.65 -12.88 12.88
N ILE A 346 -8.15 -14.09 12.66
CA ILE A 346 -8.97 -15.22 12.21
C ILE A 346 -10.19 -15.30 13.13
N ARG A 347 -11.38 -15.10 12.57
CA ARG A 347 -12.64 -15.20 13.28
C ARG A 347 -13.32 -16.49 12.88
N ASN A 348 -13.86 -17.18 13.85
CA ASN A 348 -14.76 -18.28 13.58
C ASN A 348 -16.15 -17.71 13.29
N SER A 349 -16.54 -17.78 12.03
CA SER A 349 -17.83 -17.27 11.56
C SER A 349 -18.39 -18.21 10.50
N ILE A 350 -19.64 -18.02 10.15
CA ILE A 350 -20.22 -18.71 8.99
C ILE A 350 -19.60 -18.11 7.72
N THR A 351 -19.00 -18.95 6.89
CA THR A 351 -18.40 -18.53 5.61
C THR A 351 -19.02 -19.26 4.44
N LEU A 352 -19.22 -18.55 3.34
CA LEU A 352 -19.69 -19.10 2.08
C LEU A 352 -18.75 -18.71 0.93
N PRO A 353 -18.62 -19.54 -0.10
CA PRO A 353 -17.97 -19.12 -1.34
C PRO A 353 -18.60 -17.85 -1.90
N VAL A 354 -17.82 -16.98 -2.52
CA VAL A 354 -18.32 -15.71 -3.11
C VAL A 354 -19.47 -15.97 -4.09
N ASP A 355 -19.42 -17.06 -4.87
CA ASP A 355 -20.42 -17.44 -5.86
C ASP A 355 -21.78 -17.85 -5.24
N ALA A 356 -21.83 -18.14 -3.95
CA ALA A 356 -23.04 -18.47 -3.23
C ALA A 356 -23.86 -17.25 -2.84
N VAL A 357 -23.22 -16.06 -2.78
CA VAL A 357 -23.83 -14.84 -2.29
C VAL A 357 -24.14 -13.90 -3.47
N LEU A 358 -25.43 -13.67 -3.70
CA LEU A 358 -25.90 -12.75 -4.72
C LEU A 358 -26.12 -11.37 -4.09
N THR A 359 -25.39 -10.36 -4.56
CA THR A 359 -25.48 -8.99 -4.05
C THR A 359 -26.08 -8.09 -5.12
N ASP A 360 -27.12 -7.32 -4.75
CA ASP A 360 -27.70 -6.29 -5.58
C ASP A 360 -27.82 -4.96 -4.82
N SER A 361 -28.50 -3.98 -5.41
CA SER A 361 -28.69 -2.64 -4.81
C SER A 361 -29.51 -2.64 -3.51
N LYS A 362 -30.18 -3.74 -3.19
CA LYS A 362 -31.05 -3.89 -2.00
C LYS A 362 -30.38 -4.69 -0.89
N GLY A 363 -29.30 -5.41 -1.17
CA GLY A 363 -28.57 -6.21 -0.18
C GLY A 363 -28.01 -7.50 -0.76
N SER A 364 -27.66 -8.43 0.13
CA SER A 364 -27.10 -9.74 -0.21
C SER A 364 -28.09 -10.85 0.11
N THR A 365 -28.19 -11.83 -0.77
CA THR A 365 -29.06 -12.99 -0.64
C THR A 365 -28.33 -14.29 -0.92
N VAL A 366 -28.84 -15.36 -0.36
CA VAL A 366 -28.38 -16.72 -0.59
C VAL A 366 -29.59 -17.64 -0.84
N TRP A 367 -29.37 -18.76 -1.51
CA TRP A 367 -30.38 -19.78 -1.72
C TRP A 367 -30.18 -20.92 -0.73
N VAL A 368 -31.19 -21.21 0.09
CA VAL A 368 -31.20 -22.27 1.09
C VAL A 368 -32.11 -23.40 0.61
N GLN A 369 -31.61 -24.62 0.64
CA GLN A 369 -32.42 -25.79 0.34
C GLN A 369 -33.25 -26.14 1.57
N THR A 370 -34.60 -26.08 1.44
CA THR A 370 -35.54 -26.45 2.50
C THR A 370 -35.96 -27.91 2.41
N GLN A 371 -36.08 -28.43 1.20
CA GLN A 371 -36.35 -29.82 0.85
C GLN A 371 -35.60 -30.20 -0.43
N PRO A 372 -35.36 -31.47 -0.72
CA PRO A 372 -34.73 -31.88 -1.97
C PRO A 372 -35.44 -31.25 -3.19
N GLY A 373 -34.69 -30.44 -3.96
CA GLY A 373 -35.17 -29.74 -5.14
C GLY A 373 -36.01 -28.48 -4.85
N ILE A 374 -36.18 -28.05 -3.60
CA ILE A 374 -36.87 -26.82 -3.22
C ILE A 374 -35.91 -25.88 -2.56
N TYR A 375 -35.74 -24.70 -3.16
CA TYR A 375 -34.81 -23.67 -2.73
C TYR A 375 -35.59 -22.42 -2.35
N GLU A 376 -35.19 -21.81 -1.22
CA GLU A 376 -35.78 -20.59 -0.70
C GLU A 376 -34.71 -19.48 -0.62
N VAL A 377 -35.07 -18.30 -1.13
CA VAL A 377 -34.19 -17.15 -1.00
C VAL A 377 -34.21 -16.61 0.40
N ARG A 378 -33.00 -16.31 0.96
CA ARG A 378 -32.84 -15.74 2.29
C ARG A 378 -31.90 -14.54 2.24
N MET A 379 -32.33 -13.43 2.84
CA MET A 379 -31.46 -12.26 2.99
C MET A 379 -30.41 -12.53 4.05
N VAL A 380 -29.19 -12.06 3.75
CA VAL A 380 -28.05 -12.20 4.66
C VAL A 380 -27.31 -10.86 4.80
N GLN A 381 -26.67 -10.67 5.94
CA GLN A 381 -25.69 -9.63 6.11
C GLN A 381 -24.31 -10.23 5.94
N THR A 382 -23.52 -9.61 5.09
CA THR A 382 -22.15 -10.02 4.81
C THR A 382 -21.18 -9.20 5.67
N GLY A 383 -20.09 -9.84 6.08
CA GLY A 383 -18.96 -9.21 6.76
C GLY A 383 -17.73 -9.16 5.87
N ILE A 384 -16.63 -9.74 6.34
CA ILE A 384 -15.35 -9.80 5.65
C ILE A 384 -15.48 -10.62 4.35
N ASN A 385 -14.82 -10.16 3.30
CA ASN A 385 -14.69 -10.88 2.03
C ASN A 385 -13.19 -10.97 1.70
N ASP A 386 -12.65 -12.20 1.69
CA ASP A 386 -11.23 -12.47 1.39
C ASP A 386 -10.98 -12.75 -0.11
N GLY A 387 -12.01 -12.61 -0.95
CA GLY A 387 -11.94 -12.86 -2.39
C GLY A 387 -12.34 -14.29 -2.79
N ASN A 388 -12.24 -15.27 -1.91
CA ASN A 388 -12.69 -16.66 -2.10
C ASN A 388 -13.95 -16.96 -1.29
N ALA A 389 -14.03 -16.43 -0.09
CA ALA A 389 -15.13 -16.62 0.85
C ALA A 389 -15.65 -15.29 1.38
N VAL A 390 -16.93 -15.29 1.73
CA VAL A 390 -17.63 -14.15 2.35
C VAL A 390 -18.14 -14.59 3.72
N GLU A 391 -17.86 -13.79 4.73
CA GLU A 391 -18.43 -13.94 6.07
C GLU A 391 -19.92 -13.60 6.05
N ILE A 392 -20.73 -14.44 6.68
CA ILE A 392 -22.14 -14.19 6.91
C ILE A 392 -22.33 -13.88 8.40
N THR A 393 -22.65 -12.63 8.69
CA THR A 393 -22.82 -12.15 10.08
C THR A 393 -24.26 -12.34 10.58
N PHE A 394 -25.23 -12.40 9.67
CA PHE A 394 -26.65 -12.59 10.01
C PHE A 394 -27.41 -13.24 8.86
N GLY A 395 -28.46 -14.00 9.19
CA GLY A 395 -29.41 -14.59 8.21
C GLY A 395 -29.26 -16.10 8.00
N LEU A 396 -28.16 -16.71 8.47
CA LEU A 396 -27.93 -18.15 8.38
C LEU A 396 -27.57 -18.77 9.74
N HIS A 397 -27.83 -20.07 9.86
CA HIS A 397 -27.47 -20.85 11.05
C HIS A 397 -26.63 -22.06 10.64
N ALA A 398 -25.78 -22.49 11.54
CA ALA A 398 -25.04 -23.73 11.35
C ALA A 398 -26.02 -24.91 11.17
N GLY A 399 -25.82 -25.70 10.10
CA GLY A 399 -26.73 -26.79 9.72
C GLY A 399 -27.67 -26.45 8.56
N ASP A 400 -27.81 -25.16 8.16
CA ASP A 400 -28.53 -24.82 6.94
C ASP A 400 -27.81 -25.41 5.72
N ILE A 401 -28.60 -25.90 4.75
CA ILE A 401 -28.08 -26.40 3.47
C ILE A 401 -28.16 -25.27 2.46
N VAL A 402 -27.02 -24.74 2.01
CA VAL A 402 -26.95 -23.57 1.13
C VAL A 402 -26.38 -23.96 -0.22
N VAL A 403 -26.86 -23.29 -1.25
CA VAL A 403 -26.34 -23.42 -2.61
C VAL A 403 -24.99 -22.72 -2.69
N THR A 404 -23.93 -23.48 -2.92
CA THR A 404 -22.55 -23.00 -3.01
C THR A 404 -22.08 -22.80 -4.46
N GLY A 405 -22.80 -23.40 -5.42
CA GLY A 405 -22.57 -23.23 -6.86
C GLY A 405 -23.86 -23.20 -7.63
N GLY A 406 -23.93 -22.35 -8.69
CA GLY A 406 -25.13 -22.21 -9.52
C GLY A 406 -26.24 -21.34 -8.92
N ALA A 407 -26.00 -20.57 -7.89
CA ALA A 407 -26.97 -19.69 -7.22
C ALA A 407 -27.61 -18.69 -8.21
N TYR A 408 -26.82 -18.16 -9.16
CA TYR A 408 -27.33 -17.25 -10.19
C TYR A 408 -28.36 -17.89 -11.09
N LEU A 409 -28.22 -19.19 -11.42
CA LEU A 409 -29.21 -19.92 -12.26
C LEU A 409 -30.53 -20.07 -11.53
N ILE A 410 -30.54 -20.39 -10.24
CA ILE A 410 -31.75 -20.46 -9.43
C ILE A 410 -32.41 -19.09 -9.36
N ASN A 411 -31.63 -18.03 -9.19
CA ASN A 411 -32.15 -16.67 -9.20
C ASN A 411 -32.81 -16.29 -10.55
N SER A 412 -32.18 -16.70 -11.65
CA SER A 412 -32.73 -16.48 -13.00
C SER A 412 -34.05 -17.22 -13.22
N GLU A 413 -34.15 -18.48 -12.76
CA GLU A 413 -35.39 -19.27 -12.83
C GLU A 413 -36.48 -18.64 -11.96
N TYR A 414 -36.12 -18.19 -10.75
CA TYR A 414 -37.07 -17.46 -9.91
C TYR A 414 -37.67 -16.23 -10.61
N ILE A 415 -36.78 -15.41 -11.22
CA ILE A 415 -37.21 -14.21 -11.95
C ILE A 415 -38.12 -14.61 -13.15
N PHE A 416 -37.76 -15.71 -13.82
CA PHE A 416 -38.57 -16.21 -14.95
C PHE A 416 -39.96 -16.68 -14.51
N GLU A 417 -40.04 -17.42 -13.41
CA GLU A 417 -41.33 -17.93 -12.87
C GLU A 417 -42.21 -16.83 -12.24
N HIS A 418 -41.59 -15.88 -11.51
CA HIS A 418 -42.30 -14.91 -10.67
C HIS A 418 -42.31 -13.50 -11.24
N GLY A 419 -41.56 -13.25 -12.30
CA GLY A 419 -41.56 -11.97 -12.98
C GLY A 419 -40.91 -10.81 -12.19
N ALA A 420 -40.28 -11.07 -11.04
CA ALA A 420 -39.67 -10.07 -10.20
C ALA A 420 -38.43 -10.65 -9.46
N ASN A 421 -37.50 -9.77 -9.12
CA ASN A 421 -36.38 -10.15 -8.25
C ASN A 421 -36.93 -10.61 -6.88
N PRO A 422 -36.39 -11.71 -6.27
CA PRO A 422 -36.83 -12.22 -4.98
C PRO A 422 -36.87 -11.17 -3.86
N MET A 423 -36.03 -10.14 -3.96
CA MET A 423 -36.00 -9.04 -2.99
C MET A 423 -37.08 -7.97 -3.17
N ALA A 424 -37.87 -8.03 -4.24
CA ALA A 424 -38.85 -6.97 -4.55
C ALA A 424 -39.98 -6.86 -3.53
N GLY A 425 -40.28 -7.93 -2.78
CA GLY A 425 -41.33 -8.02 -1.76
C GLY A 425 -40.88 -8.15 -0.31
N MET A 426 -39.54 -8.19 -0.04
CA MET A 426 -39.04 -8.37 1.32
C MET A 426 -39.03 -7.05 2.08
N ASP A 427 -39.59 -7.05 3.29
CA ASP A 427 -39.64 -5.89 4.19
C ASP A 427 -38.32 -5.75 4.95
N MET A 428 -37.61 -4.66 4.69
CA MET A 428 -36.33 -4.30 5.32
C MET A 428 -36.47 -3.76 6.75
N SER A 429 -37.70 -3.50 7.22
CA SER A 429 -37.93 -2.79 8.49
C SER A 429 -37.54 -3.58 9.75
N ASN A 430 -37.33 -4.90 9.63
CA ASN A 430 -36.98 -5.78 10.73
C ASN A 430 -35.48 -6.06 10.88
N MET A 431 -34.63 -5.55 9.99
CA MET A 431 -33.18 -5.62 10.16
C MET A 431 -32.69 -4.43 10.99
N LYS A 432 -32.48 -4.65 12.28
CA LYS A 432 -31.75 -3.70 13.14
C LYS A 432 -30.31 -3.64 12.63
N MET A 433 -29.89 -2.43 12.21
CA MET A 433 -28.49 -2.08 12.01
C MET A 433 -27.72 -2.16 13.32
#